data_8cff93d965ff71acac4423fc62f7ab83
#
_entry.id   8cff93d965ff71acac4423fc62f7ab83
#
_cell.length_a   1.000
_cell.length_b   1.000
_cell.length_c   1.000
_cell.angle_alpha   90.00
_cell.angle_beta   90.00
_cell.angle_gamma   90.00
#
_symmetry.space_group_name_H-M   'P 1'
#
loop_
_entity.id
_entity.type
_entity.pdbx_description
1 polymer ?
#
loop_
_entity_poly.entity_id
_entity_poly.type
_entity_poly.pdbx_seq_one_letter_code
_entity_poly.pdbx_strand_id
1 'polypeptide(L)'
;MKCDAVIEKIKARVAAIDPNGPRKVLGVFQLNIEAADGLHEIIVDLKALKVSDGKASSPDVVINLKDEDFIAIGTKAIPVKDAVAQGKVSMTGDQNLFQALVDAI
;
A
#
# COMPACT_ATOMS: atom_id res chain seq x y z
N MET A 1 -4.36 -2.62 15.33
CA MET A 1 -3.87 -1.44 14.58
C MET A 1 -5.06 -0.66 14.08
N LYS A 2 -5.06 0.65 14.18
CA LYS A 2 -6.22 1.48 13.80
C LYS A 2 -6.58 1.38 12.32
N CYS A 3 -5.61 1.08 11.46
CA CYS A 3 -5.81 0.98 10.02
C CYS A 3 -6.25 -0.42 9.55
N ASP A 4 -6.63 -1.32 10.45
CA ASP A 4 -7.03 -2.69 10.08
C ASP A 4 -8.19 -2.70 9.08
N ALA A 5 -9.15 -1.77 9.23
CA ALA A 5 -10.27 -1.65 8.31
C ALA A 5 -9.80 -1.27 6.89
N VAL A 6 -8.77 -0.42 6.79
CA VAL A 6 -8.18 -0.03 5.49
C VAL A 6 -7.49 -1.22 4.86
N ILE A 7 -6.77 -2.02 5.66
CA ILE A 7 -6.09 -3.22 5.19
C ILE A 7 -7.10 -4.24 4.65
N GLU A 8 -8.22 -4.42 5.35
CA GLU A 8 -9.30 -5.31 4.88
C GLU A 8 -9.88 -4.84 3.54
N LYS A 9 -10.01 -3.53 3.34
CA LYS A 9 -10.43 -2.97 2.05
C LYS A 9 -9.41 -3.30 0.94
N ILE A 10 -8.13 -3.21 1.24
CA ILE A 10 -7.07 -3.56 0.29
C ILE A 10 -7.16 -5.04 -0.07
N LYS A 11 -7.30 -5.91 0.92
CA LYS A 11 -7.48 -7.35 0.69
C LYS A 11 -8.67 -7.64 -0.20
N ALA A 12 -9.81 -6.99 0.06
CA ALA A 12 -11.01 -7.16 -0.74
C ALA A 12 -10.80 -6.70 -2.19
N ARG A 13 -10.13 -5.57 -2.39
CA ARG A 13 -9.82 -5.06 -3.73
C ARG A 13 -8.90 -6.00 -4.50
N VAL A 14 -7.86 -6.51 -3.84
CA VAL A 14 -6.93 -7.46 -4.46
C VAL A 14 -7.67 -8.75 -4.84
N ALA A 15 -8.54 -9.24 -3.96
CA ALA A 15 -9.32 -10.45 -4.23
C ALA A 15 -10.31 -10.27 -5.39
N ALA A 16 -10.76 -9.03 -5.63
CA ALA A 16 -11.70 -8.73 -6.72
C ALA A 16 -11.02 -8.56 -8.08
N ILE A 17 -9.68 -8.51 -8.14
CA ILE A 17 -8.96 -8.36 -9.39
C ILE A 17 -9.03 -9.67 -10.19
N ASP A 18 -9.45 -9.57 -11.46
CA ASP A 18 -9.45 -10.69 -12.37
C ASP A 18 -8.02 -10.98 -12.83
N PRO A 19 -7.44 -12.16 -12.52
CA PRO A 19 -6.07 -12.46 -12.93
C PRO A 19 -5.90 -12.58 -14.45
N ASN A 20 -6.98 -12.80 -15.17
CA ASN A 20 -6.97 -12.90 -16.64
C ASN A 20 -7.35 -11.60 -17.32
N GLY A 21 -7.75 -10.58 -16.56
CA GLY A 21 -8.15 -9.29 -17.09
C GLY A 21 -6.97 -8.33 -17.24
N PRO A 22 -7.22 -7.10 -17.74
CA PRO A 22 -6.19 -6.07 -17.81
C PRO A 22 -5.72 -5.70 -16.41
N ARG A 23 -4.42 -5.61 -16.22
CA ARG A 23 -3.83 -5.20 -14.94
C ARG A 23 -3.07 -3.90 -15.13
N LYS A 24 -3.46 -2.89 -14.36
CA LYS A 24 -2.82 -1.57 -14.40
C LYS A 24 -1.53 -1.53 -13.60
N VAL A 25 -1.44 -2.34 -12.54
CA VAL A 25 -0.30 -2.35 -11.64
C VAL A 25 0.15 -3.79 -11.43
N LEU A 26 1.41 -4.06 -11.76
CA LEU A 26 2.04 -5.36 -11.52
C LEU A 26 3.31 -5.13 -10.71
N GLY A 27 3.30 -5.48 -9.44
CA GLY A 27 4.46 -5.30 -8.59
C GLY A 27 4.23 -5.79 -7.18
N VAL A 28 5.31 -5.82 -6.40
CA VAL A 28 5.29 -6.17 -4.99
C VAL A 28 5.53 -4.91 -4.18
N PHE A 29 4.58 -4.57 -3.32
CA PHE A 29 4.64 -3.39 -2.47
C PHE A 29 4.83 -3.83 -1.02
N GLN A 30 5.83 -3.28 -0.36
CA GLN A 30 6.06 -3.47 1.06
C GLN A 30 5.51 -2.26 1.81
N LEU A 31 4.52 -2.46 2.66
CA LEU A 31 3.98 -1.41 3.52
C LEU A 31 4.57 -1.56 4.91
N ASN A 32 5.29 -0.55 5.37
CA ASN A 32 5.80 -0.48 6.73
C ASN A 32 4.99 0.58 7.47
N ILE A 33 4.09 0.13 8.33
CA ILE A 33 3.13 1.01 9.01
C ILE A 33 3.53 1.14 10.47
N GLU A 34 3.85 2.36 10.86
CA GLU A 34 4.20 2.68 12.24
C GLU A 34 2.93 2.97 13.04
N ALA A 35 2.63 2.12 14.01
CA ALA A 35 1.47 2.24 14.88
C ALA A 35 1.92 2.42 16.34
N ALA A 36 0.97 2.69 17.22
CA ALA A 36 1.26 2.88 18.66
C ALA A 36 1.87 1.63 19.32
N ASP A 37 1.52 0.45 18.83
CA ASP A 37 2.02 -0.84 19.34
C ASP A 37 3.28 -1.33 18.61
N GLY A 38 3.81 -0.56 17.68
CA GLY A 38 5.03 -0.89 16.96
C GLY A 38 4.87 -0.86 15.44
N LEU A 39 5.89 -1.36 14.75
CA LEU A 39 5.93 -1.41 13.30
C LEU A 39 5.19 -2.64 12.77
N HIS A 40 4.26 -2.43 11.86
CA HIS A 40 3.55 -3.50 11.17
C HIS A 40 4.02 -3.55 9.71
N GLU A 41 4.47 -4.72 9.28
CA GLU A 41 4.97 -4.94 7.93
C GLU A 41 3.96 -5.77 7.15
N ILE A 42 3.52 -5.26 6.00
CA ILE A 42 2.49 -5.87 5.16
C ILE A 42 2.97 -5.91 3.73
N ILE A 43 2.80 -7.07 3.09
CA ILE A 43 3.16 -7.27 1.68
C ILE A 43 1.88 -7.22 0.85
N VAL A 44 1.83 -6.30 -0.12
CA VAL A 44 0.78 -6.27 -1.13
C VAL A 44 1.41 -6.71 -2.44
N ASP A 45 1.21 -7.98 -2.78
CA ASP A 45 1.76 -8.59 -3.99
C ASP A 45 0.71 -8.57 -5.09
N LEU A 46 0.83 -7.62 -5.99
CA LEU A 46 -0.12 -7.46 -7.10
C LEU A 46 0.22 -8.36 -8.29
N LYS A 47 1.36 -9.03 -8.29
CA LYS A 47 1.69 -10.06 -9.28
C LYS A 47 0.97 -11.37 -8.96
N ALA A 48 1.01 -11.78 -7.70
CA ALA A 48 0.37 -13.00 -7.22
C ALA A 48 -1.06 -12.77 -6.70
N LEU A 49 -1.48 -11.52 -6.56
CA LEU A 49 -2.77 -11.11 -6.00
C LEU A 49 -2.97 -11.62 -4.58
N LYS A 50 -1.97 -11.35 -3.73
CA LYS A 50 -1.96 -11.74 -2.32
C LYS A 50 -1.61 -10.56 -1.43
N VAL A 51 -2.23 -10.54 -0.27
CA VAL A 51 -1.87 -9.61 0.81
C VAL A 51 -1.51 -10.47 2.02
N SER A 52 -0.32 -10.25 2.59
CA SER A 52 0.16 -11.05 3.72
C SER A 52 0.97 -10.17 4.66
N ASP A 53 1.15 -10.66 5.89
CA ASP A 53 2.01 -9.99 6.86
C ASP A 53 3.45 -10.42 6.64
N GLY A 54 4.39 -9.52 6.90
CA GLY A 54 5.81 -9.82 6.86
C GLY A 54 6.59 -8.91 5.93
N LYS A 55 7.80 -9.35 5.63
CA LYS A 55 8.77 -8.61 4.82
C LYS A 55 9.00 -9.31 3.49
N ALA A 56 8.78 -8.59 2.41
CA ALA A 56 9.07 -9.11 1.08
C ALA A 56 10.59 -9.22 0.88
N SER A 57 11.03 -10.30 0.24
CA SER A 57 12.47 -10.50 -0.04
C SER A 57 13.00 -9.53 -1.08
N SER A 58 12.18 -9.16 -2.06
CA SER A 58 12.57 -8.26 -3.14
C SER A 58 11.38 -7.38 -3.55
N PRO A 59 10.96 -6.42 -2.69
CA PRO A 59 9.85 -5.55 -3.05
C PRO A 59 10.26 -4.59 -4.16
N ASP A 60 9.34 -4.32 -5.07
CA ASP A 60 9.53 -3.32 -6.12
C ASP A 60 9.42 -1.91 -5.56
N VAL A 61 8.57 -1.73 -4.55
CA VAL A 61 8.36 -0.45 -3.87
C VAL A 61 8.23 -0.71 -2.37
N VAL A 62 8.87 0.13 -1.58
CA VAL A 62 8.73 0.15 -0.11
C VAL A 62 8.08 1.46 0.29
N ILE A 63 7.00 1.38 1.05
CA ILE A 63 6.23 2.54 1.49
C ILE A 63 6.22 2.58 3.02
N ASN A 64 6.70 3.68 3.59
CA ASN A 64 6.76 3.89 5.03
C ASN A 64 5.81 5.02 5.42
N LEU A 65 4.93 4.78 6.37
CA LEU A 65 3.98 5.77 6.85
C LEU A 65 3.46 5.39 8.23
N LYS A 66 2.76 6.33 8.88
CA LYS A 66 2.08 6.08 10.15
C LYS A 66 0.67 5.55 9.88
N ASP A 67 0.11 4.79 10.84
CA ASP A 67 -1.24 4.23 10.71
C ASP A 67 -2.31 5.32 10.55
N GLU A 68 -2.17 6.44 11.25
CA GLU A 68 -3.08 7.60 11.11
C GLU A 68 -3.09 8.14 9.68
N ASP A 69 -1.91 8.28 9.07
CA ASP A 69 -1.77 8.76 7.71
C ASP A 69 -2.31 7.75 6.71
N PHE A 70 -2.13 6.47 6.99
CA PHE A 70 -2.68 5.40 6.15
C PHE A 70 -4.22 5.41 6.18
N ILE A 71 -4.81 5.61 7.36
CA ILE A 71 -6.26 5.76 7.49
C ILE A 71 -6.76 6.98 6.71
N ALA A 72 -6.08 8.11 6.83
CA ALA A 72 -6.47 9.34 6.13
C ALA A 72 -6.44 9.14 4.61
N ILE A 73 -5.44 8.44 4.11
CA ILE A 73 -5.33 8.11 2.67
C ILE A 73 -6.42 7.12 2.27
N GLY A 74 -6.63 6.07 3.06
CA GLY A 74 -7.59 5.01 2.75
C GLY A 74 -9.03 5.48 2.79
N THR A 75 -9.36 6.47 3.62
CA THR A 75 -10.69 7.08 3.70
C THR A 75 -10.83 8.28 2.78
N LYS A 76 -9.80 8.61 2.02
CA LYS A 76 -9.73 9.75 1.09
C LYS A 76 -9.86 11.11 1.79
N ALA A 77 -9.54 11.18 3.08
CA ALA A 77 -9.46 12.44 3.81
C ALA A 77 -8.30 13.30 3.31
N ILE A 78 -7.23 12.66 2.84
CA ILE A 78 -6.09 13.33 2.22
C ILE A 78 -5.66 12.54 0.98
N PRO A 79 -5.44 13.20 -0.18
CA PRO A 79 -4.89 12.52 -1.36
C PRO A 79 -3.47 12.02 -1.10
N VAL A 80 -3.10 10.89 -1.69
CA VAL A 80 -1.74 10.32 -1.55
C VAL A 80 -0.69 11.33 -1.97
N LYS A 81 -0.94 12.05 -3.05
CA LYS A 81 -0.05 13.08 -3.58
C LYS A 81 0.26 14.15 -2.52
N ASP A 82 -0.75 14.61 -1.79
CA ASP A 82 -0.59 15.61 -0.74
C ASP A 82 0.15 15.03 0.46
N ALA A 83 -0.12 13.78 0.83
CA ALA A 83 0.57 13.09 1.91
C ALA A 83 2.07 12.97 1.63
N VAL A 84 2.43 12.64 0.40
CA VAL A 84 3.84 12.57 -0.02
C VAL A 84 4.48 13.96 0.02
N ALA A 85 3.79 14.98 -0.48
CA ALA A 85 4.29 16.36 -0.49
C ALA A 85 4.51 16.91 0.92
N GLN A 86 3.70 16.48 1.89
CA GLN A 86 3.81 16.88 3.30
C GLN A 86 4.80 16.04 4.10
N GLY A 87 5.44 15.06 3.48
CA GLY A 87 6.40 14.18 4.16
C GLY A 87 5.77 13.12 5.06
N LYS A 88 4.46 12.90 4.95
CA LYS A 88 3.74 11.88 5.74
C LYS A 88 3.96 10.47 5.22
N VAL A 89 4.31 10.33 3.95
CA VAL A 89 4.59 9.07 3.29
C VAL A 89 5.98 9.14 2.67
N SER A 90 6.81 8.16 2.97
CA SER A 90 8.11 8.00 2.36
C SER A 90 8.10 6.73 1.50
N MET A 91 8.65 6.79 0.30
CA MET A 91 8.72 5.63 -0.57
C MET A 91 10.11 5.49 -1.17
N THR A 92 10.51 4.24 -1.38
CA THR A 92 11.72 3.88 -2.10
C THR A 92 11.40 2.81 -3.13
N GLY A 93 12.16 2.76 -4.21
CA GLY A 93 11.99 1.80 -5.27
C GLY A 93 11.47 2.43 -6.55
N ASP A 94 10.65 1.69 -7.29
CA ASP A 94 10.15 2.10 -8.61
C ASP A 94 9.07 3.18 -8.49
N GLN A 95 9.44 4.42 -8.81
CA GLN A 95 8.53 5.57 -8.74
C GLN A 95 7.38 5.46 -9.75
N ASN A 96 7.63 4.90 -10.93
CA ASN A 96 6.61 4.72 -11.95
C ASN A 96 5.55 3.73 -11.47
N LEU A 97 5.97 2.67 -10.83
CA LEU A 97 5.07 1.67 -10.26
C LEU A 97 4.27 2.26 -9.09
N PHE A 98 4.90 3.06 -8.26
CA PHE A 98 4.22 3.76 -7.17
C PHE A 98 3.15 4.70 -7.72
N GLN A 99 3.47 5.47 -8.76
CA GLN A 99 2.52 6.39 -9.40
C GLN A 99 1.33 5.61 -10.01
N ALA A 100 1.59 4.47 -10.63
CA ALA A 100 0.55 3.61 -11.16
C ALA A 100 -0.40 3.12 -10.06
N LEU A 101 0.13 2.77 -8.89
CA LEU A 101 -0.68 2.39 -7.74
C LEU A 101 -1.55 3.56 -7.26
N VAL A 102 -0.98 4.76 -7.15
CA VAL A 102 -1.70 5.97 -6.76
C VAL A 102 -2.85 6.25 -7.72
N ASP A 103 -2.61 6.12 -9.02
CA ASP A 103 -3.63 6.37 -10.05
C ASP A 103 -4.73 5.31 -10.03
N ALA A 104 -4.46 4.12 -9.52
CA ALA A 104 -5.41 3.00 -9.48
C ALA A 104 -6.35 3.02 -8.26
N ILE A 105 -6.02 3.79 -7.24
CA ILE A 105 -6.82 3.85 -6.00
C ILE A 105 -7.73 5.05 -5.92
#